data_e02878d74b2a4777db74c5045556bcc4
#
_entry.id   e02878d74b2a4777db74c5045556bcc4
#
_cell.length_a   1.000
_cell.length_b   1.000
_cell.length_c   1.000
_cell.angle_alpha   90.00
_cell.angle_beta   90.00
_cell.angle_gamma   90.00
#
_symmetry.space_group_name_H-M   'P 1'
#
loop_
_entity.id
_entity.type
_entity.pdbx_description
1 polymer ?
#
loop_
_entity_poly.entity_id
_entity_poly.type
_entity_poly.pdbx_seq_one_letter_code
_entity_poly.pdbx_strand_id
1 'polypeptide(L)'
;MARYNHAQVEKKWQEFWEKNPINPKDDKKEKYYCLDMFPYPSGSGLHVGHWRGYVISDAWSRYQLIKGKYVIHPMGWDAFGLPAENYAIKMGIHPSVTTKKNVENIKKQLHQINAIYDWDMELNTTDPDYFKWTQWIFVKMFEKGLAYEKEFPINWCPSCKTGLANEEVVDGKCERCGTAV
;
A
#
# COMPACT_ATOMS: atom_id res chain seq x y z
N MET A 1 13.32 -10.15 -41.22
CA MET A 1 12.21 -10.30 -40.28
C MET A 1 12.17 -9.05 -39.38
N ALA A 2 11.02 -8.42 -39.22
CA ALA A 2 10.89 -7.27 -38.33
C ALA A 2 11.18 -7.74 -36.88
N ARG A 3 12.07 -7.03 -36.20
CA ARG A 3 12.39 -7.33 -34.80
C ARG A 3 11.17 -6.99 -33.93
N TYR A 4 10.78 -7.88 -33.02
CA TYR A 4 9.69 -7.62 -32.06
C TYR A 4 9.98 -6.35 -31.27
N ASN A 5 9.05 -5.40 -31.33
CA ASN A 5 9.14 -4.12 -30.62
C ASN A 5 8.16 -4.14 -29.42
N HIS A 6 8.66 -4.54 -28.25
CA HIS A 6 7.85 -4.65 -27.05
C HIS A 6 7.19 -3.32 -26.67
N ALA A 7 7.89 -2.21 -26.74
CA ALA A 7 7.35 -0.90 -26.34
C ALA A 7 6.11 -0.48 -27.15
N GLN A 8 6.10 -0.77 -28.46
CA GLN A 8 4.93 -0.49 -29.30
C GLN A 8 3.77 -1.44 -28.98
N VAL A 9 4.06 -2.72 -28.75
CA VAL A 9 3.04 -3.72 -28.43
C VAL A 9 2.43 -3.44 -27.06
N GLU A 10 3.23 -3.17 -26.06
CA GLU A 10 2.77 -2.87 -24.70
C GLU A 10 1.88 -1.61 -24.71
N LYS A 11 2.33 -0.52 -25.32
CA LYS A 11 1.55 0.71 -25.43
C LYS A 11 0.19 0.47 -26.10
N LYS A 12 0.19 -0.25 -27.24
CA LYS A 12 -1.05 -0.60 -27.95
C LYS A 12 -2.04 -1.33 -27.03
N TRP A 13 -1.58 -2.30 -26.25
CA TRP A 13 -2.45 -3.09 -25.40
C TRP A 13 -2.88 -2.33 -24.15
N GLN A 14 -2.05 -1.48 -23.56
CA GLN A 14 -2.43 -0.60 -22.47
C GLN A 14 -3.59 0.32 -22.91
N GLU A 15 -3.44 1.02 -24.04
CA GLU A 15 -4.49 1.88 -24.59
C GLU A 15 -5.79 1.11 -24.94
N PHE A 16 -5.66 -0.14 -25.38
CA PHE A 16 -6.82 -0.98 -25.66
C PHE A 16 -7.56 -1.37 -24.38
N TRP A 17 -6.86 -1.78 -23.33
CA TRP A 17 -7.47 -2.23 -22.08
C TRP A 17 -7.99 -1.08 -21.22
N GLU A 18 -7.47 0.12 -21.37
CA GLU A 18 -8.09 1.32 -20.77
C GLU A 18 -9.52 1.53 -21.29
N LYS A 19 -9.75 1.27 -22.58
CA LYS A 19 -11.07 1.41 -23.21
C LYS A 19 -11.93 0.17 -23.08
N ASN A 20 -11.32 -0.98 -22.88
CA ASN A 20 -11.96 -2.29 -22.83
C ASN A 20 -11.46 -3.06 -21.61
N PRO A 21 -11.94 -2.75 -20.41
CA PRO A 21 -11.51 -3.41 -19.18
C PRO A 21 -11.63 -4.93 -19.28
N ILE A 22 -10.57 -5.65 -18.93
CA ILE A 22 -10.55 -7.13 -18.96
C ILE A 22 -11.33 -7.76 -17.82
N ASN A 23 -11.64 -6.99 -16.79
CA ASN A 23 -12.42 -7.40 -15.62
C ASN A 23 -13.57 -6.42 -15.37
N PRO A 24 -14.52 -6.26 -16.30
CA PRO A 24 -15.66 -5.38 -16.09
C PRO A 24 -16.52 -5.92 -14.91
N LYS A 25 -17.03 -4.99 -14.09
CA LYS A 25 -17.88 -5.33 -12.95
C LYS A 25 -19.08 -6.14 -13.43
N ASP A 26 -19.27 -7.30 -12.81
CA ASP A 26 -20.39 -8.20 -13.10
C ASP A 26 -20.88 -8.88 -11.81
N ASP A 27 -21.95 -8.35 -11.24
CA ASP A 27 -22.52 -8.86 -9.99
C ASP A 27 -23.20 -10.24 -10.12
N LYS A 28 -23.38 -10.73 -11.35
CA LYS A 28 -23.98 -12.06 -11.63
C LYS A 28 -22.95 -13.19 -11.60
N LYS A 29 -21.68 -12.86 -11.79
CA LYS A 29 -20.60 -13.85 -11.72
C LYS A 29 -20.22 -14.20 -10.29
N GLU A 30 -19.70 -15.41 -10.12
CA GLU A 30 -19.02 -15.79 -8.87
C GLU A 30 -17.88 -14.83 -8.60
N LYS A 31 -17.87 -14.24 -7.41
CA LYS A 31 -16.85 -13.28 -6.99
C LYS A 31 -15.62 -14.01 -6.46
N TYR A 32 -14.45 -13.55 -6.87
CA TYR A 32 -13.18 -13.96 -6.31
C TYR A 32 -12.45 -12.76 -5.73
N TYR A 33 -12.17 -12.78 -4.44
CA TYR A 33 -11.46 -11.70 -3.76
C TYR A 33 -9.97 -12.02 -3.73
N CYS A 34 -9.15 -11.17 -4.35
CA CYS A 34 -7.71 -11.22 -4.31
C CYS A 34 -7.20 -10.03 -3.49
N LEU A 35 -6.41 -10.29 -2.47
CA LEU A 35 -5.88 -9.27 -1.57
C LEU A 35 -4.36 -9.22 -1.67
N ASP A 36 -3.85 -8.04 -1.95
CA ASP A 36 -2.44 -7.70 -1.84
C ASP A 36 -2.15 -6.88 -0.58
N MET A 37 -0.91 -6.94 -0.13
CA MET A 37 -0.42 -6.04 0.88
C MET A 37 -0.21 -4.65 0.27
N PHE A 38 -0.82 -3.62 0.86
CA PHE A 38 -0.68 -2.25 0.38
C PHE A 38 0.75 -1.74 0.57
N PRO A 39 1.32 -1.05 -0.43
CA PRO A 39 2.66 -0.50 -0.31
C PRO A 39 2.67 0.72 0.63
N TYR A 40 3.78 0.88 1.35
CA TYR A 40 4.09 2.15 2.01
C TYR A 40 4.54 3.16 0.95
N PRO A 41 3.92 4.34 0.85
CA PRO A 41 4.38 5.41 -0.05
C PRO A 41 5.58 6.17 0.51
N SER A 42 6.56 5.44 1.06
CA SER A 42 7.77 5.94 1.74
C SER A 42 8.97 6.14 0.82
N GLY A 43 8.78 6.01 -0.47
CA GLY A 43 9.83 6.16 -1.47
C GLY A 43 9.26 6.55 -2.82
N SER A 44 10.14 6.91 -3.75
CA SER A 44 9.74 7.42 -5.08
C SER A 44 9.14 6.37 -6.01
N GLY A 45 9.09 5.09 -5.62
CA GLY A 45 8.52 4.03 -6.44
C GLY A 45 8.62 2.64 -5.81
N LEU A 46 8.14 1.65 -6.55
CA LEU A 46 8.17 0.25 -6.16
C LEU A 46 9.57 -0.35 -6.36
N HIS A 47 9.94 -1.26 -5.49
CA HIS A 47 11.15 -2.08 -5.60
C HIS A 47 10.79 -3.54 -5.93
N VAL A 48 11.81 -4.36 -6.23
CA VAL A 48 11.64 -5.77 -6.63
C VAL A 48 10.78 -6.59 -5.66
N GLY A 49 10.87 -6.31 -4.35
CA GLY A 49 10.04 -6.98 -3.34
C GLY A 49 8.53 -6.76 -3.54
N HIS A 50 8.13 -5.56 -3.92
CA HIS A 50 6.73 -5.26 -4.27
C HIS A 50 6.31 -6.01 -5.54
N TRP A 51 7.15 -5.95 -6.59
CA TRP A 51 6.85 -6.60 -7.86
C TRP A 51 6.65 -8.10 -7.72
N ARG A 52 7.42 -8.76 -6.86
CA ARG A 52 7.27 -10.19 -6.59
C ARG A 52 5.86 -10.54 -6.11
N GLY A 53 5.28 -9.76 -5.21
CA GLY A 53 3.91 -9.97 -4.73
C GLY A 53 2.89 -9.66 -5.83
N TYR A 54 2.92 -8.44 -6.33
CA TYR A 54 1.90 -7.90 -7.24
C TYR A 54 1.80 -8.62 -8.58
N VAL A 55 2.92 -9.10 -9.13
CA VAL A 55 2.90 -9.90 -10.37
C VAL A 55 2.29 -11.28 -10.14
N ILE A 56 2.53 -11.89 -8.97
CA ILE A 56 1.96 -13.21 -8.66
C ILE A 56 0.45 -13.09 -8.45
N SER A 57 0.00 -12.11 -7.69
CA SER A 57 -1.43 -11.89 -7.46
C SER A 57 -2.17 -11.48 -8.74
N ASP A 58 -1.55 -10.67 -9.61
CA ASP A 58 -2.10 -10.33 -10.91
C ASP A 58 -2.24 -11.56 -11.80
N ALA A 59 -1.20 -12.40 -11.90
CA ALA A 59 -1.26 -13.64 -12.66
C ALA A 59 -2.36 -14.58 -12.16
N TRP A 60 -2.51 -14.69 -10.84
CA TRP A 60 -3.57 -15.47 -10.23
C TRP A 60 -4.97 -14.88 -10.48
N SER A 61 -5.09 -13.57 -10.41
CA SER A 61 -6.33 -12.85 -10.73
C SER A 61 -6.76 -13.10 -12.18
N ARG A 62 -5.81 -13.03 -13.13
CA ARG A 62 -6.08 -13.37 -14.56
C ARG A 62 -6.53 -14.81 -14.73
N TYR A 63 -5.92 -15.73 -14.00
CA TYR A 63 -6.35 -17.13 -14.02
C TYR A 63 -7.80 -17.28 -13.53
N GLN A 64 -8.21 -16.58 -12.47
CA GLN A 64 -9.60 -16.62 -11.99
C GLN A 64 -10.58 -15.99 -13.00
N LEU A 65 -10.16 -14.93 -13.71
CA LEU A 65 -10.95 -14.36 -14.80
C LEU A 65 -11.18 -15.34 -15.94
N ILE A 66 -10.12 -16.08 -16.35
CA ILE A 66 -10.22 -17.13 -17.39
C ILE A 66 -11.21 -18.22 -16.95
N LYS A 67 -11.32 -18.49 -15.65
CA LYS A 67 -12.34 -19.41 -15.08
C LYS A 67 -13.76 -18.83 -15.05
N GLY A 68 -13.95 -17.62 -15.54
CA GLY A 68 -15.27 -16.98 -15.64
C GLY A 68 -15.70 -16.20 -14.41
N LYS A 69 -14.84 -16.02 -13.41
CA LYS A 69 -15.16 -15.26 -12.19
C LYS A 69 -15.06 -13.76 -12.41
N TYR A 70 -15.74 -12.96 -11.58
CA TYR A 70 -15.46 -11.56 -11.39
C TYR A 70 -14.43 -11.42 -10.26
N VAL A 71 -13.29 -10.82 -10.57
CA VAL A 71 -12.20 -10.65 -9.59
C VAL A 71 -12.31 -9.29 -8.90
N ILE A 72 -12.39 -9.31 -7.59
CA ILE A 72 -12.29 -8.12 -6.74
C ILE A 72 -10.84 -8.05 -6.26
N HIS A 73 -10.08 -7.10 -6.78
CA HIS A 73 -8.67 -6.92 -6.48
C HIS A 73 -8.38 -5.45 -6.13
N PRO A 74 -8.68 -5.03 -4.88
CA PRO A 74 -8.49 -3.65 -4.47
C PRO A 74 -7.02 -3.30 -4.33
N MET A 75 -6.69 -2.02 -4.50
CA MET A 75 -5.40 -1.44 -4.17
C MET A 75 -5.58 -0.32 -3.15
N GLY A 76 -4.59 -0.16 -2.29
CA GLY A 76 -4.58 0.91 -1.30
C GLY A 76 -3.17 1.37 -0.96
N TRP A 77 -3.12 2.37 -0.09
CA TRP A 77 -1.88 3.04 0.32
C TRP A 77 -1.80 3.02 1.84
N ASP A 78 -0.82 2.30 2.37
CA ASP A 78 -0.52 2.29 3.80
C ASP A 78 0.36 3.52 4.11
N ALA A 79 -0.32 4.66 4.30
CA ALA A 79 0.30 5.97 4.23
C ALA A 79 0.63 6.58 5.59
N PHE A 80 0.20 5.97 6.69
CA PHE A 80 0.59 6.37 8.04
C PHE A 80 1.95 5.80 8.45
N GLY A 81 2.54 6.41 9.47
CA GLY A 81 3.67 5.88 10.20
C GLY A 81 5.03 6.41 9.76
N LEU A 82 6.04 5.97 10.49
CA LEU A 82 7.41 6.45 10.40
C LEU A 82 8.06 6.37 9.01
N PRO A 83 7.77 5.37 8.16
CA PRO A 83 8.36 5.35 6.82
C PRO A 83 8.01 6.58 5.98
N ALA A 84 6.75 7.01 6.00
CA ALA A 84 6.30 8.21 5.30
C ALA A 84 6.84 9.49 5.94
N GLU A 85 6.84 9.56 7.28
CA GLU A 85 7.35 10.70 8.06
C GLU A 85 8.86 10.88 7.88
N ASN A 86 9.65 9.82 8.00
CA ASN A 86 11.09 9.86 7.81
C ASN A 86 11.47 10.29 6.38
N TYR A 87 10.73 9.82 5.38
CA TYR A 87 10.91 10.27 4.00
C TYR A 87 10.62 11.78 3.86
N ALA A 88 9.54 12.26 4.46
CA ALA A 88 9.18 13.67 4.46
C ALA A 88 10.23 14.54 5.16
N ILE A 89 10.75 14.12 6.32
CA ILE A 89 11.84 14.78 7.04
C ILE A 89 13.08 14.86 6.15
N LYS A 90 13.47 13.75 5.54
CA LYS A 90 14.64 13.70 4.62
C LYS A 90 14.50 14.66 3.45
N MET A 91 13.28 14.82 2.93
CA MET A 91 12.99 15.68 1.78
C MET A 91 12.73 17.14 2.18
N GLY A 92 12.55 17.44 3.47
CA GLY A 92 12.17 18.77 3.97
C GLY A 92 10.79 19.23 3.51
N ILE A 93 9.87 18.29 3.25
CA ILE A 93 8.54 18.56 2.69
C ILE A 93 7.49 17.88 3.59
N HIS A 94 6.31 18.50 3.73
CA HIS A 94 5.23 17.94 4.56
C HIS A 94 4.82 16.53 4.09
N PRO A 95 4.57 15.56 5.00
CA PRO A 95 4.27 14.16 4.66
C PRO A 95 3.11 14.01 3.67
N SER A 96 2.06 14.80 3.80
CA SER A 96 0.90 14.72 2.87
C SER A 96 1.27 15.02 1.41
N VAL A 97 2.26 15.90 1.18
CA VAL A 97 2.73 16.26 -0.16
C VAL A 97 3.60 15.16 -0.74
N THR A 98 4.55 14.65 0.04
CA THR A 98 5.44 13.57 -0.39
C THR A 98 4.68 12.29 -0.63
N THR A 99 3.75 11.95 0.26
CA THR A 99 2.89 10.76 0.15
C THR A 99 2.06 10.81 -1.12
N LYS A 100 1.36 11.93 -1.37
CA LYS A 100 0.56 12.09 -2.60
C LYS A 100 1.38 11.89 -3.86
N LYS A 101 2.56 12.54 -3.95
CA LYS A 101 3.46 12.40 -5.09
C LYS A 101 3.95 10.96 -5.27
N ASN A 102 4.28 10.27 -4.18
CA ASN A 102 4.75 8.89 -4.23
C ASN A 102 3.63 7.94 -4.67
N VAL A 103 2.42 8.11 -4.14
CA VAL A 103 1.22 7.36 -4.57
C VAL A 103 0.99 7.52 -6.07
N GLU A 104 0.99 8.75 -6.58
CA GLU A 104 0.81 9.01 -8.01
C GLU A 104 1.86 8.29 -8.86
N ASN A 105 3.13 8.26 -8.40
CA ASN A 105 4.20 7.58 -9.12
C ASN A 105 4.07 6.06 -9.07
N ILE A 106 3.77 5.50 -7.89
CA ILE A 106 3.55 4.06 -7.73
C ILE A 106 2.35 3.60 -8.57
N LYS A 107 1.27 4.36 -8.56
CA LYS A 107 0.08 4.09 -9.38
C LYS A 107 0.43 4.02 -10.88
N LYS A 108 1.23 4.97 -11.37
CA LYS A 108 1.73 4.94 -12.75
C LYS A 108 2.54 3.68 -13.05
N GLN A 109 3.39 3.23 -12.13
CA GLN A 109 4.17 2.00 -12.30
C GLN A 109 3.26 0.76 -12.37
N LEU A 110 2.22 0.69 -11.53
CA LEU A 110 1.24 -0.41 -11.56
C LEU A 110 0.43 -0.41 -12.87
N HIS A 111 0.08 0.76 -13.39
CA HIS A 111 -0.55 0.88 -14.71
C HIS A 111 0.38 0.46 -15.85
N GLN A 112 1.70 0.71 -15.75
CA GLN A 112 2.66 0.30 -16.77
C GLN A 112 2.72 -1.21 -16.99
N ILE A 113 2.58 -2.01 -15.93
CA ILE A 113 2.49 -3.48 -16.05
C ILE A 113 1.07 -3.97 -16.33
N ASN A 114 0.12 -3.03 -16.40
CA ASN A 114 -1.30 -3.32 -16.61
C ASN A 114 -1.87 -4.35 -15.62
N ALA A 115 -1.49 -4.23 -14.35
CA ALA A 115 -2.03 -5.06 -13.28
C ALA A 115 -3.55 -4.86 -13.13
N ILE A 116 -4.26 -5.96 -12.92
CA ILE A 116 -5.73 -5.96 -12.80
C ILE A 116 -6.11 -5.56 -11.38
N TYR A 117 -6.14 -4.26 -11.11
CA TYR A 117 -6.69 -3.73 -9.88
C TYR A 117 -8.06 -3.09 -10.13
N ASP A 118 -8.92 -3.21 -9.13
CA ASP A 118 -10.18 -2.48 -9.09
C ASP A 118 -9.94 -1.08 -8.52
N TRP A 119 -9.62 -0.14 -9.39
CA TRP A 119 -9.30 1.23 -9.01
C TRP A 119 -10.48 2.01 -8.44
N ASP A 120 -11.72 1.54 -8.65
CA ASP A 120 -12.91 2.09 -7.99
C ASP A 120 -12.96 1.72 -6.49
N MET A 121 -12.19 0.71 -6.10
CA MET A 121 -11.98 0.30 -4.71
C MET A 121 -10.64 0.78 -4.13
N GLU A 122 -10.02 1.77 -4.74
CA GLU A 122 -8.80 2.38 -4.20
C GLU A 122 -9.06 3.05 -2.86
N LEU A 123 -8.17 2.84 -1.90
CA LEU A 123 -8.26 3.47 -0.57
C LEU A 123 -6.91 4.01 -0.11
N ASN A 124 -6.97 4.98 0.80
CA ASN A 124 -5.80 5.51 1.47
C ASN A 124 -6.04 5.53 2.99
N THR A 125 -5.15 4.93 3.76
CA THR A 125 -5.29 4.83 5.21
C THR A 125 -5.30 6.19 5.91
N THR A 126 -4.75 7.25 5.26
CA THR A 126 -4.76 8.62 5.79
C THR A 126 -6.00 9.43 5.40
N ASP A 127 -6.91 8.87 4.65
CA ASP A 127 -8.17 9.55 4.35
C ASP A 127 -9.09 9.55 5.58
N PRO A 128 -9.71 10.70 5.92
CA PRO A 128 -10.61 10.80 7.07
C PRO A 128 -11.73 9.78 7.04
N ASP A 129 -12.26 9.47 5.87
CA ASP A 129 -13.32 8.47 5.70
C ASP A 129 -12.86 7.04 5.99
N TYR A 130 -11.55 6.78 5.91
CA TYR A 130 -10.97 5.51 6.30
C TYR A 130 -10.62 5.48 7.79
N PHE A 131 -9.78 6.39 8.29
CA PHE A 131 -9.27 6.29 9.66
C PHE A 131 -10.31 6.60 10.74
N LYS A 132 -11.42 7.26 10.42
CA LYS A 132 -12.53 7.44 11.36
C LYS A 132 -13.01 6.11 11.97
N TRP A 133 -12.93 5.01 11.21
CA TRP A 133 -13.33 3.70 11.70
C TRP A 133 -12.36 3.12 12.71
N THR A 134 -11.05 3.35 12.51
CA THR A 134 -10.03 3.00 13.51
C THR A 134 -10.24 3.78 14.81
N GLN A 135 -10.53 5.06 14.70
CA GLN A 135 -10.86 5.90 15.85
C GLN A 135 -12.14 5.42 16.55
N TRP A 136 -13.17 5.06 15.79
CA TRP A 136 -14.40 4.51 16.33
C TRP A 136 -14.18 3.20 17.10
N ILE A 137 -13.37 2.30 16.56
CA ILE A 137 -12.99 1.05 17.24
C ILE A 137 -12.31 1.36 18.57
N PHE A 138 -11.35 2.30 18.57
CA PHE A 138 -10.66 2.72 19.80
C PHE A 138 -11.64 3.26 20.85
N VAL A 139 -12.57 4.14 20.44
CA VAL A 139 -13.60 4.64 21.35
C VAL A 139 -14.45 3.51 21.94
N LYS A 140 -14.82 2.51 21.12
CA LYS A 140 -15.59 1.35 21.61
C LYS A 140 -14.79 0.48 22.59
N MET A 141 -13.48 0.35 22.39
CA MET A 141 -12.59 -0.33 23.33
C MET A 141 -12.49 0.45 24.65
N PHE A 142 -12.36 1.77 24.57
CA PHE A 142 -12.31 2.65 25.74
C PHE A 142 -13.61 2.58 26.54
N GLU A 143 -14.77 2.70 25.89
CA GLU A 143 -16.10 2.58 26.54
C GLU A 143 -16.29 1.25 27.28
N LYS A 144 -15.62 0.18 26.81
CA LYS A 144 -15.67 -1.14 27.42
C LYS A 144 -14.56 -1.40 28.45
N GLY A 145 -13.72 -0.41 28.76
CA GLY A 145 -12.58 -0.55 29.67
C GLY A 145 -11.44 -1.42 29.16
N LEU A 146 -11.42 -1.73 27.85
CA LEU A 146 -10.36 -2.50 27.22
C LEU A 146 -9.13 -1.64 26.83
N ALA A 147 -9.35 -0.34 26.66
CA ALA A 147 -8.29 0.66 26.48
C ALA A 147 -8.37 1.66 27.64
N TYR A 148 -7.24 1.99 28.22
CA TYR A 148 -7.13 2.94 29.33
C TYR A 148 -5.78 3.65 29.30
N GLU A 149 -5.73 4.83 29.87
CA GLU A 149 -4.49 5.60 30.04
C GLU A 149 -3.74 5.14 31.29
N LYS A 150 -2.43 4.91 31.15
CA LYS A 150 -1.54 4.51 32.23
C LYS A 150 -0.12 4.99 31.99
N GLU A 151 0.54 5.46 33.04
CA GLU A 151 2.00 5.63 33.02
C GLU A 151 2.67 4.27 32.92
N PHE A 152 3.50 4.09 31.88
CA PHE A 152 4.21 2.85 31.63
C PHE A 152 5.58 3.14 31.01
N PRO A 153 6.66 2.47 31.43
CA PRO A 153 7.97 2.63 30.82
C PRO A 153 7.94 2.12 29.38
N ILE A 154 8.47 2.93 28.48
CA ILE A 154 8.60 2.58 27.06
C ILE A 154 10.07 2.67 26.65
N ASN A 155 10.46 1.91 25.64
CA ASN A 155 11.74 2.10 24.97
C ASN A 155 11.68 3.40 24.17
N TRP A 156 12.52 4.36 24.50
CA TRP A 156 12.54 5.67 23.84
C TRP A 156 13.82 5.90 23.07
N CYS A 157 13.72 6.14 21.76
CA CYS A 157 14.88 6.53 20.97
C CYS A 157 15.03 8.07 20.95
N PRO A 158 16.07 8.64 21.59
CA PRO A 158 16.24 10.09 21.63
C PRO A 158 16.62 10.71 20.28
N SER A 159 17.19 9.92 19.36
CA SER A 159 17.54 10.36 18.01
C SER A 159 16.33 10.40 17.09
N CYS A 160 15.55 9.33 17.06
CA CYS A 160 14.31 9.25 16.27
C CYS A 160 13.12 9.97 16.92
N LYS A 161 13.26 10.34 18.22
CA LYS A 161 12.21 11.00 19.04
C LYS A 161 10.88 10.23 19.02
N THR A 162 10.96 8.91 19.20
CA THR A 162 9.81 8.01 19.15
C THR A 162 9.92 6.88 20.16
N GLY A 163 8.77 6.36 20.58
CA GLY A 163 8.67 5.08 21.28
C GLY A 163 8.95 3.92 20.33
N LEU A 164 9.57 2.88 20.87
CA LEU A 164 9.92 1.68 20.13
C LEU A 164 9.20 0.47 20.77
N ALA A 165 8.75 -0.45 19.93
CA ALA A 165 8.37 -1.78 20.36
C ALA A 165 9.60 -2.56 20.82
N ASN A 166 9.40 -3.63 21.61
CA ASN A 166 10.53 -4.44 22.08
C ASN A 166 11.33 -5.04 20.94
N GLU A 167 10.66 -5.40 19.85
CA GLU A 167 11.24 -5.97 18.63
C GLU A 167 12.10 -4.98 17.84
N GLU A 168 11.89 -3.67 18.06
CA GLU A 168 12.64 -2.59 17.42
C GLU A 168 13.91 -2.19 18.22
N VAL A 169 14.17 -2.90 19.33
CA VAL A 169 15.37 -2.71 20.14
C VAL A 169 16.28 -3.93 19.98
N VAL A 170 17.41 -3.74 19.30
CA VAL A 170 18.41 -4.79 19.06
C VAL A 170 19.69 -4.43 19.82
N ASP A 171 20.13 -5.30 20.72
CA ASP A 171 21.32 -5.11 21.57
C ASP A 171 21.32 -3.77 22.33
N GLY A 172 20.13 -3.36 22.85
CA GLY A 172 19.97 -2.09 23.58
C GLY A 172 20.05 -0.85 22.69
N LYS A 173 19.89 -0.99 21.40
CA LYS A 173 19.93 0.07 20.41
C LYS A 173 18.70 0.08 19.54
N CYS A 174 18.33 1.27 19.07
CA CYS A 174 17.28 1.43 18.07
C CYS A 174 17.71 0.76 16.76
N GLU A 175 16.92 -0.19 16.25
CA GLU A 175 17.22 -0.90 14.99
C GLU A 175 17.36 0.03 13.77
N ARG A 176 16.71 1.21 13.84
CA ARG A 176 16.66 2.18 12.71
C ARG A 176 17.89 3.08 12.63
N CYS A 177 18.37 3.57 13.76
CA CYS A 177 19.46 4.57 13.79
C CYS A 177 20.69 4.14 14.61
N GLY A 178 20.64 3.01 15.29
CA GLY A 178 21.74 2.50 16.11
C GLY A 178 22.00 3.26 17.42
N THR A 179 21.16 4.25 17.77
CA THR A 179 21.28 5.00 19.00
C THR A 179 20.89 4.13 20.20
N ALA A 180 21.61 4.25 21.32
CA ALA A 180 21.26 3.58 22.56
C ALA A 180 19.85 3.99 23.04
N VAL A 181 19.10 3.03 23.56
CA VAL A 181 17.70 3.18 24.00
C VAL A 181 17.63 2.96 25.49
#